data_a7aa1c769728660ca7a18d2c07e89980
#
_entry.id   a7aa1c769728660ca7a18d2c07e89980
#
_cell.length_a   1.000
_cell.length_b   1.000
_cell.length_c   1.000
_cell.angle_alpha   90.00
_cell.angle_beta   90.00
_cell.angle_gamma   90.00
#
_symmetry.space_group_name_H-M   'P 1'
#
loop_
_entity.id
_entity.type
_entity.pdbx_description
1 polymer ?
#
loop_
_entity_poly.entity_id
_entity_poly.type
_entity_poly.pdbx_seq_one_letter_code
_entity_poly.pdbx_strand_id
1 'polypeptide(L)' 'MKLTLISGGDCDPEQGDDCKSGDCPTVFVTDRGTVAVQGYVVDRATPDGEGIVEIPREILLEAARALGR' A
#
# COMPACT_ATOMS: atom_id res chain seq x y z
N MET A 1 13.07 -8.16 5.98
CA MET A 1 12.62 -7.83 4.62
C MET A 1 12.67 -6.33 4.45
N LYS A 2 13.24 -5.88 3.36
CA LYS A 2 13.36 -4.47 3.12
C LYS A 2 12.27 -4.03 2.15
N LEU A 3 11.62 -2.91 2.45
CA LEU A 3 10.52 -2.39 1.62
C LEU A 3 10.94 -1.05 1.05
N THR A 4 10.67 -0.86 -0.23
CA THR A 4 10.91 0.41 -0.90
C THR A 4 9.58 0.93 -1.43
N LEU A 5 9.20 2.11 -1.00
CA LEU A 5 7.93 2.70 -1.39
C LEU A 5 7.94 3.09 -2.85
N ILE A 6 6.91 2.72 -3.59
CA ILE A 6 6.79 3.10 -4.98
C ILE A 6 5.49 3.85 -5.28
N SER A 7 4.51 3.80 -4.40
CA SER A 7 3.24 4.48 -4.65
C SER A 7 2.54 4.73 -3.33
N GLY A 8 1.87 5.83 -3.22
CA GLY A 8 1.10 6.15 -2.03
C GLY A 8 1.97 6.67 -0.92
N GLY A 9 1.44 6.56 0.27
CA GLY A 9 2.19 6.97 1.44
C GLY A 9 2.30 8.46 1.60
N ASP A 10 1.61 9.21 0.82
CA ASP A 10 1.70 10.64 0.80
C ASP A 10 0.81 11.24 1.79
N CYS A 11 1.00 10.99 3.00
CA CYS A 11 0.18 11.61 4.01
C CYS A 11 0.77 12.94 4.32
N ASP A 12 0.29 13.91 3.64
CA ASP A 12 0.78 15.24 3.85
C ASP A 12 0.09 15.82 5.05
N PRO A 13 0.79 16.13 6.08
CA PRO A 13 0.15 16.69 7.26
C PRO A 13 -0.55 17.99 6.97
N GLU A 14 -0.20 18.65 5.93
CA GLU A 14 -0.88 19.86 5.62
C GLU A 14 -2.20 19.64 5.00
N GLN A 15 -2.39 18.56 4.36
CA GLN A 15 -3.67 18.24 3.87
C GLN A 15 -4.45 17.61 4.92
N GLY A 16 -3.80 17.25 5.88
CA GLY A 16 -4.35 17.12 7.08
C GLY A 16 -5.14 16.06 7.53
N ASP A 17 -5.39 15.21 6.92
CA ASP A 17 -6.45 14.65 7.52
C ASP A 17 -6.37 13.26 7.71
N ASP A 18 -5.98 12.61 6.80
CA ASP A 18 -6.33 11.27 6.88
C ASP A 18 -5.27 10.38 7.30
N CYS A 19 -4.16 10.91 7.58
CA CYS A 19 -3.02 10.08 7.81
C CYS A 19 -2.63 10.02 9.23
N LYS A 20 -3.60 10.16 10.06
CA LYS A 20 -3.31 10.29 11.38
C LYS A 20 -2.67 9.13 11.97
N SER A 21 -2.89 8.02 11.62
CA SER A 21 -2.36 6.86 12.26
C SER A 21 -1.46 6.08 11.39
N GLY A 22 -0.97 6.69 10.36
CA GLY A 22 -0.14 5.94 9.45
C GLY A 22 -0.93 5.02 8.56
N ASP A 23 -2.17 5.33 8.37
CA ASP A 23 -3.04 4.46 7.60
C ASP A 23 -3.04 4.76 6.13
N CYS A 24 -2.06 5.44 5.63
CA CYS A 24 -2.05 5.82 4.23
C CYS A 24 -1.79 4.63 3.36
N PRO A 25 -2.64 4.39 2.39
CA PRO A 25 -2.41 3.28 1.48
C PRO A 25 -1.08 3.44 0.76
N THR A 26 -0.35 2.38 0.67
CA THR A 26 1.00 2.44 0.13
C THR A 26 1.33 1.13 -0.55
N VAL A 27 2.10 1.22 -1.62
CA VAL A 27 2.62 0.02 -2.27
C VAL A 27 4.13 0.09 -2.23
N PHE A 28 4.74 -1.03 -1.89
CA PHE A 28 6.19 -1.16 -1.78
C PHE A 28 6.65 -2.30 -2.65
N VAL A 29 7.91 -2.25 -3.08
CA VAL A 29 8.55 -3.44 -3.60
C VAL A 29 9.44 -3.98 -2.49
N THR A 30 9.59 -5.28 -2.44
CA THR A 30 10.38 -5.91 -1.40
C THR A 30 11.71 -6.35 -1.98
N ASP A 31 12.65 -6.64 -1.10
CA ASP A 31 13.95 -7.13 -1.55
C ASP A 31 13.87 -8.59 -1.97
N ARG A 32 12.69 -9.18 -1.98
CA ARG A 32 12.51 -10.56 -2.41
C ARG A 32 11.89 -10.64 -3.80
N GLY A 33 11.74 -9.51 -4.47
CA GLY A 33 11.16 -9.50 -5.79
C GLY A 33 9.65 -9.55 -5.81
N THR A 34 9.03 -9.22 -4.69
CA THR A 34 7.57 -9.21 -4.61
C THR A 34 7.09 -7.80 -4.29
N VAL A 35 5.78 -7.66 -4.17
CA VAL A 35 5.16 -6.38 -3.88
C VAL A 35 4.42 -6.50 -2.57
N ALA A 36 4.54 -5.52 -1.71
CA ALA A 36 3.80 -5.46 -0.46
C ALA A 36 2.85 -4.28 -0.52
N VAL A 37 1.64 -4.46 0.00
CA VAL A 37 0.61 -3.44 -0.08
C VAL A 37 0.08 -3.18 1.32
N GLN A 38 0.01 -1.92 1.68
CA GLN A 38 -0.59 -1.50 2.94
C GLN A 38 -1.90 -0.81 2.64
N GLY A 39 -2.95 -1.19 3.33
CA GLY A 39 -4.25 -0.57 3.15
C GLY A 39 -5.15 -0.96 4.30
N TYR A 40 -6.43 -0.66 4.16
CA TYR A 40 -7.38 -1.01 5.21
C TYR A 40 -7.73 -2.47 5.09
N VAL A 41 -7.72 -3.17 6.20
CA VAL A 41 -8.02 -4.60 6.21
C VAL A 41 -9.49 -4.80 5.87
N VAL A 42 -9.75 -5.71 4.95
CA VAL A 42 -11.10 -6.08 4.57
C VAL A 42 -11.47 -7.33 5.37
N ASP A 43 -12.64 -7.28 5.98
CA ASP A 43 -13.10 -8.36 6.85
C ASP A 43 -13.64 -9.50 6.00
N ARG A 44 -12.77 -10.37 5.62
CA ARG A 44 -13.14 -11.53 4.84
C ARG A 44 -12.22 -12.67 5.21
N ALA A 45 -12.77 -13.86 5.34
CA ALA A 45 -11.97 -15.01 5.75
C ALA A 45 -10.93 -15.33 4.68
N THR A 46 -9.72 -15.57 5.12
CA THR A 46 -8.64 -15.93 4.24
C THR A 46 -7.86 -17.07 4.87
N PRO A 47 -7.04 -17.76 4.10
CA PRO A 47 -6.18 -18.77 4.69
C PRO A 47 -5.20 -18.16 5.66
N ASP A 48 -4.66 -18.99 6.53
CA ASP A 48 -3.69 -18.52 7.51
C ASP A 48 -2.51 -17.87 6.80
N GLY A 49 -2.10 -16.76 7.31
CA GLY A 49 -0.97 -16.04 6.75
C GLY A 49 -1.32 -15.13 5.60
N GLU A 50 -2.58 -15.04 5.24
CA GLU A 50 -3.02 -14.17 4.16
C GLU A 50 -4.02 -13.17 4.67
N GLY A 51 -4.23 -12.12 3.91
CA GLY A 51 -5.21 -11.10 4.27
C GLY A 51 -5.59 -10.34 3.02
N ILE A 52 -6.67 -9.59 3.15
CA ILE A 52 -7.13 -8.74 2.05
C ILE A 52 -7.16 -7.32 2.55
N VAL A 53 -6.63 -6.39 1.77
CA VAL A 53 -6.68 -4.98 2.11
C VAL A 53 -7.23 -4.23 0.91
N GLU A 54 -7.80 -3.06 1.17
CA GLU A 54 -8.27 -2.23 0.07
C GLU A 54 -7.43 -0.97 -0.01
N ILE A 55 -7.19 -0.50 -1.22
CA ILE A 55 -6.47 0.74 -1.47
C ILE A 55 -7.21 1.47 -2.57
N PRO A 56 -7.03 2.79 -2.67
CA PRO A 56 -7.62 3.51 -3.78
C PRO A 56 -7.06 3.03 -5.10
N ARG A 57 -7.91 3.04 -6.10
CA ARG A 57 -7.53 2.56 -7.42
C ARG A 57 -6.32 3.32 -7.96
N GLU A 58 -6.25 4.61 -7.70
CA GLU A 58 -5.16 5.43 -8.21
C GLU A 58 -3.81 4.98 -7.68
N ILE A 59 -3.79 4.52 -6.44
CA ILE A 59 -2.53 4.05 -5.85
C ILE A 59 -2.04 2.83 -6.59
N LEU A 60 -2.95 1.95 -6.95
CA LEU A 60 -2.56 0.76 -7.69
C LEU A 60 -2.09 1.11 -9.09
N LEU A 61 -2.78 2.04 -9.75
CA LEU A 61 -2.38 2.43 -11.09
C LEU A 61 -1.01 3.07 -11.09
N GLU A 62 -0.73 3.87 -10.10
CA GLU A 62 0.57 4.49 -10.00
C GLU A 62 1.66 3.45 -9.76
N ALA A 63 1.37 2.49 -8.92
CA ALA A 63 2.33 1.42 -8.65
C ALA A 63 2.60 0.62 -9.91
N ALA A 64 1.56 0.35 -10.67
CA ALA A 64 1.72 -0.41 -11.91
C ALA A 64 2.62 0.32 -12.89
N ARG A 65 2.47 1.62 -12.98
CA ARG A 65 3.35 2.39 -13.85
C ARG A 65 4.78 2.32 -13.37
N ALA A 66 4.99 2.41 -12.08
CA ALA A 66 6.34 2.35 -11.55
C ALA A 66 6.98 1.00 -11.82
N LEU A 67 6.18 -0.05 -11.76
CA LEU A 67 6.70 -1.39 -12.00
C LEU A 67 6.89 -1.68 -13.47
N GLY A 68 6.15 -0.99 -14.31
CA GLY A 68 6.19 -1.26 -15.73
C GLY A 68 7.35 -0.66 -16.45
N ARG A 69 8.28 -0.08 -15.76
CA ARG A 69 9.39 0.56 -16.39
C ARG A 69 10.54 -0.31 -16.70
#